data_b0e4799f7b9e012fed9396982e6acf25
#
_entry.id   b0e4799f7b9e012fed9396982e6acf25
#
_cell.length_a   1.000
_cell.length_b   1.000
_cell.length_c   1.000
_cell.angle_alpha   90.00
_cell.angle_beta   90.00
_cell.angle_gamma   90.00
#
_symmetry.space_group_name_H-M   'P 1'
#
loop_
_entity.id
_entity.type
_entity.pdbx_description
1 polymer ?
#
loop_
_entity_poly.entity_id
_entity_poly.type
_entity_poly.pdbx_seq_one_letter_code
_entity_poly.pdbx_strand_id
1 'polypeptide(L)'
;MSDYFGDVKKYDSGASEEIVKKIVKHLGIALRNRDSSLVSCSDDKELGRVRDGWMKKKLGQSDGAAADKVIARVCEIMKPSKSNKSRVTFYYLCAKEVGKLGDL
;
A
#
# COMPACT_ATOMS: atom_id res chain seq x y z
N MET A 1 -14.88 7.90 -10.35
CA MET A 1 -13.92 6.80 -10.47
C MET A 1 -12.55 7.24 -9.99
N SER A 2 -11.95 6.45 -9.11
CA SER A 2 -10.68 6.84 -8.53
C SER A 2 -9.53 6.59 -9.50
N ASP A 3 -8.64 7.57 -9.62
CA ASP A 3 -7.42 7.44 -10.42
C ASP A 3 -6.29 6.93 -9.52
N TYR A 4 -6.28 5.63 -9.31
CA TYR A 4 -5.27 5.01 -8.45
C TYR A 4 -3.85 5.17 -9.00
N PHE A 5 -3.72 5.04 -10.32
CA PHE A 5 -2.42 5.20 -10.97
C PHE A 5 -1.89 6.63 -10.82
N GLY A 6 -2.76 7.63 -11.02
CA GLY A 6 -2.38 9.02 -10.82
C GLY A 6 -1.94 9.32 -9.39
N ASP A 7 -2.61 8.72 -8.40
CA ASP A 7 -2.23 8.88 -7.00
C ASP A 7 -0.86 8.25 -6.71
N VAL A 8 -0.60 7.05 -7.24
CA VAL A 8 0.71 6.39 -7.08
C VAL A 8 1.82 7.23 -7.71
N LYS A 9 1.56 7.84 -8.86
CA LYS A 9 2.56 8.67 -9.55
C LYS A 9 2.96 9.92 -8.78
N LYS A 10 2.14 10.38 -7.85
CA LYS A 10 2.52 11.49 -6.98
C LYS A 10 3.72 11.14 -6.10
N TYR A 11 3.87 9.88 -5.78
CA TYR A 11 4.94 9.37 -4.90
C TYR A 11 6.03 8.64 -5.66
N ASP A 12 5.72 8.12 -6.86
CA ASP A 12 6.66 7.42 -7.72
C ASP A 12 6.33 7.73 -9.18
N SER A 13 7.00 8.72 -9.74
CA SER A 13 6.75 9.16 -11.12
C SER A 13 7.05 8.09 -12.16
N GLY A 14 7.87 7.10 -11.81
CA GLY A 14 8.18 5.96 -12.68
C GLY A 14 7.27 4.76 -12.49
N ALA A 15 6.15 4.92 -11.79
CA ALA A 15 5.23 3.82 -11.51
C ALA A 15 4.70 3.16 -12.77
N SER A 16 4.56 1.81 -12.73
CA SER A 16 3.98 1.02 -13.81
C SER A 16 2.48 0.90 -13.61
N GLU A 17 1.70 1.31 -14.61
CA GLU A 17 0.26 1.16 -14.59
C GLU A 17 -0.15 -0.31 -14.46
N GLU A 18 0.59 -1.21 -15.08
CA GLU A 18 0.33 -2.65 -15.01
C GLU A 18 0.42 -3.17 -13.58
N ILE A 19 1.45 -2.74 -12.85
CA ILE A 19 1.63 -3.14 -11.45
C ILE A 19 0.51 -2.57 -10.59
N VAL A 20 0.14 -1.31 -10.81
CA VAL A 20 -0.97 -0.67 -10.09
C VAL A 20 -2.27 -1.44 -10.33
N LYS A 21 -2.53 -1.84 -11.58
CA LYS A 21 -3.72 -2.63 -11.91
C LYS A 21 -3.74 -3.97 -11.17
N LYS A 22 -2.59 -4.62 -11.03
CA LYS A 22 -2.49 -5.88 -10.28
C LYS A 22 -2.86 -5.68 -8.82
N ILE A 23 -2.43 -4.59 -8.20
CA ILE A 23 -2.76 -4.25 -6.81
C ILE A 23 -4.25 -3.96 -6.69
N VAL A 24 -4.82 -3.18 -7.60
CA VAL A 24 -6.25 -2.87 -7.62
C VAL A 24 -7.07 -4.16 -7.70
N LYS A 25 -6.66 -5.07 -8.58
CA LYS A 25 -7.34 -6.36 -8.73
C LYS A 25 -7.24 -7.20 -7.45
N HIS A 26 -6.09 -7.20 -6.81
CA HIS A 26 -5.88 -7.93 -5.56
C HIS A 26 -6.78 -7.38 -4.44
N LEU A 27 -6.89 -6.07 -4.34
CA LEU A 27 -7.70 -5.42 -3.31
C LEU A 27 -9.20 -5.53 -3.58
N GLY A 28 -9.61 -5.50 -4.85
CA GLY A 28 -10.98 -5.77 -5.28
C GLY A 28 -12.07 -5.15 -4.39
N ILE A 29 -12.72 -5.99 -3.60
CA ILE A 29 -13.85 -5.60 -2.75
C ILE A 29 -13.48 -4.48 -1.76
N ALA A 30 -12.24 -4.48 -1.24
CA ALA A 30 -11.80 -3.45 -0.28
C ALA A 30 -11.90 -2.05 -0.85
N LEU A 31 -11.78 -1.89 -2.17
CA LEU A 31 -11.82 -0.58 -2.82
C LEU A 31 -13.24 -0.08 -3.07
N ARG A 32 -14.26 -0.92 -2.88
CA ARG A 32 -15.66 -0.53 -3.06
C ARG A 32 -16.17 0.32 -1.89
N ASN A 33 -15.57 0.15 -0.72
CA ASN A 33 -15.92 0.90 0.48
C ASN A 33 -14.84 1.97 0.70
N ARG A 34 -15.27 3.23 0.86
CA ARG A 34 -14.34 4.34 1.06
C ARG A 34 -13.40 4.09 2.26
N ASP A 35 -13.94 3.62 3.37
CA ASP A 35 -13.14 3.40 4.58
C ASP A 35 -12.06 2.34 4.36
N SER A 36 -12.39 1.24 3.68
CA SER A 36 -11.41 0.19 3.41
C SER A 36 -10.50 0.49 2.23
N SER A 37 -10.83 1.50 1.41
CA SER A 37 -9.95 1.93 0.32
C SER A 37 -8.83 2.87 0.80
N LEU A 38 -8.89 3.29 2.06
CA LEU A 38 -7.89 4.17 2.67
C LEU A 38 -7.16 3.44 3.80
N VAL A 39 -5.92 3.85 4.07
CA VAL A 39 -5.14 3.32 5.18
C VAL A 39 -4.96 4.42 6.22
N SER A 40 -5.24 4.11 7.49
CA SER A 40 -5.01 5.03 8.59
C SER A 40 -3.71 4.66 9.30
N CYS A 41 -2.72 5.53 9.21
CA CYS A 41 -1.42 5.31 9.87
C CYS A 41 -1.48 5.48 11.39
N SER A 42 -2.58 6.03 11.91
CA SER A 42 -2.79 6.16 13.35
C SER A 42 -3.56 4.99 13.96
N ASP A 43 -4.00 4.03 13.13
CA ASP A 43 -4.75 2.87 13.57
C ASP A 43 -3.88 1.63 13.53
N ASP A 44 -3.44 1.16 14.70
CA ASP A 44 -2.56 -0.01 14.81
C ASP A 44 -3.19 -1.28 14.25
N LYS A 45 -4.52 -1.41 14.33
CA LYS A 45 -5.23 -2.57 13.77
C LYS A 45 -5.14 -2.57 12.25
N GLU A 46 -5.29 -1.39 11.64
CA GLU A 46 -5.17 -1.24 10.19
C GLU A 46 -3.76 -1.57 9.72
N LEU A 47 -2.75 -1.05 10.42
CA LEU A 47 -1.36 -1.32 10.08
C LEU A 47 -1.01 -2.80 10.29
N GLY A 48 -1.59 -3.43 11.31
CA GLY A 48 -1.43 -4.87 11.54
C GLY A 48 -1.98 -5.70 10.39
N ARG A 49 -3.10 -5.28 9.80
CA ARG A 49 -3.68 -5.96 8.63
C ARG A 49 -2.77 -5.84 7.41
N VAL A 50 -2.16 -4.67 7.20
CA VAL A 50 -1.19 -4.48 6.11
C VAL A 50 0.01 -5.40 6.33
N ARG A 51 0.54 -5.44 7.55
CA ARG A 51 1.67 -6.29 7.89
C ARG A 51 1.36 -7.77 7.63
N ASP A 52 0.26 -8.27 8.19
CA ASP A 52 -0.05 -9.71 8.17
C ASP A 52 -0.65 -10.16 6.83
N GLY A 53 -1.42 -9.31 6.17
CA GLY A 53 -2.07 -9.64 4.91
C GLY A 53 -1.21 -9.35 3.70
N TRP A 54 -0.70 -8.13 3.58
CA TRP A 54 0.06 -7.72 2.40
C TRP A 54 1.54 -8.05 2.50
N MET A 55 2.20 -7.59 3.56
CA MET A 55 3.65 -7.79 3.72
C MET A 55 4.00 -9.26 3.88
N LYS A 56 3.34 -9.95 4.79
CA LYS A 56 3.67 -11.34 5.09
C LYS A 56 3.18 -12.32 4.03
N LYS A 57 1.88 -12.27 3.70
CA LYS A 57 1.28 -13.25 2.79
C LYS A 57 1.62 -13.01 1.33
N LYS A 58 1.56 -11.77 0.87
CA LYS A 58 1.76 -11.44 -0.53
C LYS A 58 3.21 -11.15 -0.86
N LEU A 59 3.89 -10.39 -0.01
CA LEU A 59 5.28 -9.97 -0.26
C LEU A 59 6.31 -10.89 0.39
N GLY A 60 5.87 -11.90 1.14
CA GLY A 60 6.78 -12.86 1.74
C GLY A 60 7.64 -12.31 2.87
N GLN A 61 7.25 -11.20 3.48
CA GLN A 61 8.00 -10.57 4.57
C GLN A 61 7.58 -11.18 5.91
N SER A 62 8.24 -12.26 6.30
CA SER A 62 7.90 -12.98 7.52
C SER A 62 8.39 -12.30 8.80
N ASP A 63 9.36 -11.38 8.69
CA ASP A 63 9.85 -10.62 9.85
C ASP A 63 8.91 -9.45 10.12
N GLY A 64 8.09 -9.57 11.18
CA GLY A 64 7.12 -8.54 11.55
C GLY A 64 7.77 -7.21 11.90
N ALA A 65 8.94 -7.21 12.53
CA ALA A 65 9.64 -5.97 12.87
C ALA A 65 10.13 -5.24 11.63
N ALA A 66 10.66 -5.97 10.64
CA ALA A 66 11.11 -5.39 9.38
C ALA A 66 9.90 -4.85 8.60
N ALA A 67 8.79 -5.60 8.58
CA ALA A 67 7.56 -5.15 7.92
C ALA A 67 7.02 -3.87 8.57
N ASP A 68 7.04 -3.78 9.89
CA ASP A 68 6.58 -2.58 10.62
C ASP A 68 7.44 -1.36 10.27
N LYS A 69 8.75 -1.53 10.09
CA LYS A 69 9.63 -0.44 9.66
C LYS A 69 9.27 0.06 8.28
N VAL A 70 9.00 -0.84 7.35
CA VAL A 70 8.57 -0.48 5.99
C VAL A 70 7.26 0.27 6.04
N ILE A 71 6.29 -0.21 6.81
CA ILE A 71 4.99 0.42 6.97
C ILE A 71 5.14 1.84 7.53
N ALA A 72 5.97 2.00 8.57
CA ALA A 72 6.23 3.31 9.17
C ALA A 72 6.84 4.27 8.16
N ARG A 73 7.78 3.78 7.33
CA ARG A 73 8.41 4.58 6.28
C ARG A 73 7.39 5.03 5.23
N VAL A 74 6.50 4.13 4.82
CA VAL A 74 5.45 4.48 3.85
C VAL A 74 4.48 5.51 4.45
N CYS A 75 4.15 5.38 5.73
CA CYS A 75 3.34 6.39 6.42
C CYS A 75 3.98 7.77 6.36
N GLU A 76 5.31 7.84 6.53
CA GLU A 76 6.03 9.11 6.42
C GLU A 76 6.02 9.64 4.99
N ILE A 77 6.24 8.77 4.00
CA ILE A 77 6.21 9.16 2.59
C ILE A 77 4.85 9.73 2.21
N MET A 78 3.77 9.11 2.69
CA MET A 78 2.40 9.50 2.36
C MET A 78 1.82 10.57 3.31
N LYS A 79 2.63 11.15 4.18
CA LYS A 79 2.20 12.17 5.12
C LYS A 79 1.44 13.33 4.48
N PRO A 80 1.83 13.83 3.28
CA PRO A 80 1.06 14.89 2.62
C PRO A 80 -0.38 14.51 2.29
N SER A 81 -0.69 13.23 2.14
CA SER A 81 -2.05 12.76 1.87
C SER A 81 -2.96 12.76 3.10
N LYS A 82 -2.39 12.97 4.28
CA LYS A 82 -3.15 13.06 5.57
C LYS A 82 -4.12 11.90 5.73
N SER A 83 -5.44 12.17 5.80
CA SER A 83 -6.49 11.17 5.97
C SER A 83 -6.87 10.46 4.67
N ASN A 84 -6.30 10.85 3.55
CA ASN A 84 -6.63 10.30 2.23
C ASN A 84 -5.55 9.39 1.67
N LYS A 85 -4.89 8.61 2.53
CA LYS A 85 -3.86 7.66 2.10
C LYS A 85 -4.50 6.47 1.42
N SER A 86 -4.44 6.45 0.08
CA SER A 86 -5.00 5.36 -0.73
C SER A 86 -4.32 4.03 -0.39
N ARG A 87 -5.13 2.99 -0.16
CA ARG A 87 -4.60 1.65 0.09
C ARG A 87 -3.80 1.14 -1.10
N VAL A 88 -4.21 1.44 -2.32
CA VAL A 88 -3.46 1.06 -3.52
C VAL A 88 -2.06 1.65 -3.49
N THR A 89 -1.96 2.96 -3.25
CA THR A 89 -0.66 3.64 -3.18
C THR A 89 0.17 3.11 -2.01
N PHE A 90 -0.45 2.92 -0.87
CA PHE A 90 0.24 2.40 0.32
C PHE A 90 0.84 1.02 0.03
N TYR A 91 0.06 0.13 -0.55
CA TYR A 91 0.50 -1.22 -0.89
C TYR A 91 1.61 -1.19 -1.94
N TYR A 92 1.48 -0.31 -2.95
CA TYR A 92 2.50 -0.14 -3.97
C TYR A 92 3.85 0.28 -3.34
N LEU A 93 3.82 1.29 -2.46
CA LEU A 93 5.04 1.79 -1.84
C LEU A 93 5.67 0.75 -0.91
N CYS A 94 4.86 -0.04 -0.20
CA CYS A 94 5.38 -1.14 0.60
C CYS A 94 6.11 -2.16 -0.27
N ALA A 95 5.54 -2.56 -1.40
CA ALA A 95 6.16 -3.50 -2.31
C ALA A 95 7.46 -2.93 -2.90
N LYS A 96 7.46 -1.64 -3.23
CA LYS A 96 8.63 -0.95 -3.75
C LYS A 96 9.78 -0.96 -2.72
N GLU A 97 9.48 -0.67 -1.46
CA GLU A 97 10.50 -0.62 -0.39
C GLU A 97 11.18 -1.97 -0.18
N VAL A 98 10.47 -3.08 -0.36
CA VAL A 98 11.03 -4.42 -0.19
C VAL A 98 11.50 -5.04 -1.51
N GLY A 99 11.42 -4.30 -2.61
CA GLY A 99 11.89 -4.77 -3.91
C GLY A 99 11.04 -5.87 -4.54
N LYS A 100 9.74 -5.91 -4.26
CA LYS A 100 8.84 -6.97 -4.70
C LYS A 100 7.84 -6.54 -5.78
N LEU A 101 7.98 -5.35 -6.36
CA LEU A 101 7.08 -4.90 -7.41
C LEU A 101 7.02 -5.85 -8.60
N GLY A 102 8.14 -6.45 -8.97
CA GLY A 102 8.20 -7.38 -10.08
C GLY A 102 7.56 -8.74 -9.79
N ASP A 103 7.26 -9.04 -8.53
CA ASP A 103 6.68 -10.32 -8.11
C ASP A 103 5.15 -10.26 -7.97
N LEU A 104 4.54 -9.12 -8.24
CA LEU A 104 3.09 -8.93 -8.12
C LEU A 104 2.32 -9.53 -9.30
#